data_b9c15edb74eb8cdda9ab336d3e670539
#
_entry.id   b9c15edb74eb8cdda9ab336d3e670539
#
_cell.length_a   1.000
_cell.length_b   1.000
_cell.length_c   1.000
_cell.angle_alpha   90.00
_cell.angle_beta   90.00
_cell.angle_gamma   90.00
#
_symmetry.space_group_name_H-M   'P 1'
#
loop_
_entity.id
_entity.type
_entity.pdbx_description
1 polymer ?
#
loop_
_entity_poly.entity_id
_entity_poly.type
_entity_poly.pdbx_seq_one_letter_code
_entity_poly.pdbx_strand_id
1 'polypeptide(L)'
;MKRFFLIGVVVLFPFSSAAATQRVWITEFAAVGSAGGGALQIAKMPAVAKQQVDTTGGVQTSAAFNASTKFIRVICEVQCAVRADGTAATITDLLIPAYTAEYFGVLPGTTLSVIAAP
;
A
#
# COMPACT_ATOMS: atom_id res chain seq x y z
N MET A 1 -43.77 51.59 -8.54
CA MET A 1 -42.36 51.23 -8.24
C MET A 1 -42.23 49.74 -8.16
N LYS A 2 -41.67 49.11 -9.16
CA LYS A 2 -41.39 47.66 -9.15
C LYS A 2 -39.98 47.47 -8.54
N ARG A 3 -39.93 46.90 -7.34
CA ARG A 3 -38.65 46.52 -6.75
C ARG A 3 -38.25 45.15 -7.34
N PHE A 4 -37.23 45.15 -8.16
CA PHE A 4 -36.57 43.91 -8.57
C PHE A 4 -35.67 43.42 -7.45
N PHE A 5 -36.04 42.27 -6.85
CA PHE A 5 -35.14 41.53 -5.98
C PHE A 5 -34.21 40.69 -6.87
N LEU A 6 -32.93 41.06 -6.91
CA LEU A 6 -31.89 40.24 -7.50
C LEU A 6 -31.55 39.16 -6.47
N ILE A 7 -32.08 37.95 -6.68
CA ILE A 7 -31.65 36.77 -5.92
C ILE A 7 -30.33 36.35 -6.50
N GLY A 8 -29.24 36.68 -5.83
CA GLY A 8 -27.91 36.16 -6.14
C GLY A 8 -27.88 34.67 -5.83
N VAL A 9 -27.88 33.83 -6.87
CA VAL A 9 -27.63 32.40 -6.70
C VAL A 9 -26.14 32.24 -6.41
N VAL A 10 -25.77 31.98 -5.15
CA VAL A 10 -24.42 31.55 -4.79
C VAL A 10 -24.31 30.09 -5.15
N VAL A 11 -23.68 29.79 -6.29
CA VAL A 11 -23.33 28.43 -6.66
C VAL A 11 -22.09 28.04 -5.85
N LEU A 12 -22.30 27.31 -4.77
CA LEU A 12 -21.24 26.63 -4.06
C LEU A 12 -20.79 25.44 -4.89
N PHE A 13 -19.66 25.59 -5.58
CA PHE A 13 -18.96 24.42 -6.15
C PHE A 13 -18.35 23.64 -4.98
N PRO A 14 -18.72 22.36 -4.77
CA PRO A 14 -17.97 21.54 -3.85
C PRO A 14 -16.54 21.40 -4.40
N PHE A 15 -15.59 22.01 -3.74
CA PHE A 15 -14.21 21.63 -3.91
C PHE A 15 -14.07 20.21 -3.36
N SER A 16 -14.14 19.21 -4.22
CA SER A 16 -13.64 17.90 -3.86
C SER A 16 -12.11 18.05 -3.77
N SER A 17 -11.61 18.40 -2.58
CA SER A 17 -10.22 18.15 -2.29
C SER A 17 -10.03 16.64 -2.46
N ALA A 18 -9.24 16.25 -3.47
CA ALA A 18 -8.79 14.87 -3.55
C ALA A 18 -8.16 14.54 -2.19
N ALA A 19 -8.81 13.67 -1.40
CA ALA A 19 -8.26 13.20 -0.15
C ALA A 19 -6.89 12.62 -0.44
N ALA A 20 -5.85 13.03 0.33
CA ALA A 20 -4.53 12.45 0.21
C ALA A 20 -4.66 10.93 0.35
N THR A 21 -4.22 10.19 -0.65
CA THR A 21 -4.23 8.73 -0.63
C THR A 21 -3.11 8.23 0.27
N GLN A 22 -3.33 7.08 0.90
CA GLN A 22 -2.34 6.38 1.73
C GLN A 22 -2.11 5.00 1.14
N ARG A 23 -1.64 4.98 -0.10
CA ARG A 23 -1.44 3.74 -0.86
C ARG A 23 -0.24 2.96 -0.35
N VAL A 24 -0.37 1.66 -0.45
CA VAL A 24 0.71 0.71 -0.16
C VAL A 24 0.86 -0.19 -1.39
N TRP A 25 2.06 -0.22 -1.95
CA TRP A 25 2.38 -1.07 -3.09
C TRP A 25 3.10 -2.32 -2.60
N ILE A 26 2.53 -3.47 -2.91
CA ILE A 26 3.08 -4.77 -2.56
C ILE A 26 3.43 -5.48 -3.86
N THR A 27 4.71 -5.76 -4.06
CA THR A 27 5.20 -6.50 -5.23
C THR A 27 5.69 -7.86 -4.77
N GLU A 28 5.21 -8.92 -5.42
CA GLU A 28 5.49 -10.30 -5.05
C GLU A 28 6.54 -10.91 -5.98
N PHE A 29 7.51 -11.59 -5.41
CA PHE A 29 8.61 -12.22 -6.15
C PHE A 29 8.74 -13.71 -5.79
N ALA A 30 9.02 -14.52 -6.78
CA ALA A 30 9.21 -15.97 -6.62
C ALA A 30 10.69 -16.33 -6.38
N ALA A 31 11.62 -15.47 -6.77
CA ALA A 31 13.04 -15.80 -6.71
C ALA A 31 13.90 -14.54 -6.67
N VAL A 32 15.12 -14.68 -6.18
CA VAL A 32 16.19 -13.71 -6.35
C VAL A 32 16.88 -13.93 -7.70
N GLY A 33 17.51 -12.88 -8.22
CA GLY A 33 18.33 -12.98 -9.42
C GLY A 33 19.56 -13.86 -9.20
N SER A 34 20.21 -14.24 -10.29
CA SER A 34 21.47 -14.98 -10.26
C SER A 34 22.41 -14.46 -11.33
N ALA A 35 23.71 -14.48 -11.05
CA ALA A 35 24.77 -14.18 -12.00
C ALA A 35 26.00 -15.01 -11.69
N GLY A 36 26.68 -15.53 -12.72
CA GLY A 36 27.91 -16.29 -12.56
C GLY A 36 27.77 -17.54 -11.69
N GLY A 37 26.60 -18.16 -11.62
CA GLY A 37 26.33 -19.36 -10.81
C GLY A 37 26.00 -19.10 -9.35
N GLY A 38 25.98 -17.81 -8.90
CA GLY A 38 25.62 -17.42 -7.56
C GLY A 38 24.30 -16.66 -7.46
N ALA A 39 23.59 -16.77 -6.33
CA ALA A 39 22.41 -15.97 -6.05
C ALA A 39 22.81 -14.52 -5.77
N LEU A 40 22.07 -13.59 -6.36
CA LEU A 40 22.17 -12.16 -6.09
C LEU A 40 21.10 -11.75 -5.08
N GLN A 41 21.42 -10.80 -4.20
CA GLN A 41 20.44 -10.24 -3.25
C GLN A 41 19.53 -9.19 -3.92
N ILE A 42 19.02 -9.51 -5.08
CA ILE A 42 18.10 -8.66 -5.84
C ILE A 42 16.89 -9.49 -6.30
N ALA A 43 15.75 -8.82 -6.39
CA ALA A 43 14.53 -9.46 -6.89
C ALA A 43 14.66 -9.82 -8.36
N LYS A 44 14.24 -11.03 -8.72
CA LYS A 44 14.20 -11.47 -10.12
C LYS A 44 12.93 -10.92 -10.79
N MET A 45 13.11 -10.23 -11.90
CA MET A 45 12.00 -9.77 -12.74
C MET A 45 11.65 -10.81 -13.82
N PRO A 46 10.40 -10.89 -14.28
CA PRO A 46 9.27 -10.09 -13.82
C PRO A 46 8.75 -10.53 -12.44
N ALA A 47 8.06 -9.62 -11.75
CA ALA A 47 7.36 -9.95 -10.50
C ALA A 47 6.22 -10.95 -10.76
N VAL A 48 5.94 -11.81 -9.78
CA VAL A 48 4.85 -12.79 -9.87
C VAL A 48 3.49 -12.10 -9.81
N ALA A 49 3.34 -11.12 -8.94
CA ALA A 49 2.11 -10.37 -8.74
C ALA A 49 2.39 -8.99 -8.18
N LYS A 50 1.43 -8.11 -8.32
CA LYS A 50 1.43 -6.75 -7.74
C LYS A 50 0.09 -6.48 -7.10
N GLN A 51 0.10 -5.88 -5.92
CA GLN A 51 -1.10 -5.45 -5.23
C GLN A 51 -0.94 -4.00 -4.76
N GLN A 52 -2.06 -3.32 -4.63
CA GLN A 52 -2.14 -2.01 -4.03
C GLN A 52 -3.30 -2.00 -3.04
N VAL A 53 -3.05 -1.53 -1.83
CA VAL A 53 -4.08 -1.29 -0.82
C VAL A 53 -4.03 0.18 -0.40
N ASP A 54 -5.14 0.72 0.06
CA ASP A 54 -5.24 2.10 0.53
C ASP A 54 -5.65 2.09 2.01
N THR A 55 -4.79 2.62 2.88
CA THR A 55 -4.99 2.66 4.33
C THR A 55 -5.68 3.93 4.82
N THR A 56 -6.21 4.77 3.93
CA THR A 56 -6.88 6.04 4.29
C THR A 56 -8.04 5.82 5.26
N GLY A 57 -8.79 4.73 5.10
CA GLY A 57 -9.92 4.38 5.97
C GLY A 57 -9.56 3.55 7.20
N GLY A 58 -8.31 3.25 7.45
CA GLY A 58 -7.83 2.43 8.55
C GLY A 58 -7.00 1.22 8.10
N VAL A 59 -6.88 0.22 8.97
CA VAL A 59 -6.13 -1.01 8.67
C VAL A 59 -6.71 -1.74 7.46
N GLN A 60 -5.84 -2.20 6.57
CA GLN A 60 -6.19 -2.96 5.38
C GLN A 60 -5.39 -4.26 5.32
N THR A 61 -5.99 -5.28 4.73
CA THR A 61 -5.35 -6.57 4.50
C THR A 61 -5.22 -6.80 3.00
N SER A 62 -4.03 -7.23 2.56
CA SER A 62 -3.79 -7.60 1.16
C SER A 62 -4.59 -8.84 0.77
N ALA A 63 -4.73 -9.10 -0.53
CA ALA A 63 -5.11 -10.42 -1.00
C ALA A 63 -4.03 -11.45 -0.63
N ALA A 64 -4.39 -12.72 -0.59
CA ALA A 64 -3.45 -13.80 -0.35
C ALA A 64 -2.33 -13.79 -1.40
N PHE A 65 -1.09 -13.99 -0.95
CA PHE A 65 0.06 -14.07 -1.85
C PHE A 65 -0.04 -15.27 -2.79
N ASN A 66 0.50 -15.10 -3.99
CA ASN A 66 0.54 -16.16 -4.99
C ASN A 66 1.25 -17.43 -4.45
N ALA A 67 0.85 -18.60 -4.94
CA ALA A 67 1.43 -19.87 -4.52
C ALA A 67 2.94 -19.98 -4.77
N SER A 68 3.50 -19.21 -5.69
CA SER A 68 4.94 -19.19 -5.99
C SER A 68 5.69 -18.05 -5.29
N THR A 69 5.02 -17.17 -4.57
CA THR A 69 5.64 -16.03 -3.89
C THR A 69 6.53 -16.49 -2.74
N LYS A 70 7.78 -16.03 -2.73
CA LYS A 70 8.77 -16.32 -1.68
C LYS A 70 9.07 -15.08 -0.82
N PHE A 71 9.02 -13.90 -1.41
CA PHE A 71 9.22 -12.64 -0.71
C PHE A 71 8.47 -11.51 -1.40
N ILE A 72 8.29 -10.43 -0.68
CA ILE A 72 7.58 -9.24 -1.15
C ILE A 72 8.43 -7.99 -0.93
N ARG A 73 8.18 -6.98 -1.77
CA ARG A 73 8.64 -5.62 -1.55
C ARG A 73 7.44 -4.76 -1.19
N VAL A 74 7.55 -3.99 -0.12
CA VAL A 74 6.50 -3.09 0.35
C VAL A 74 7.00 -1.65 0.32
N ILE A 75 6.23 -0.76 -0.28
CA ILE A 75 6.45 0.68 -0.25
C ILE A 75 5.14 1.32 0.20
N CYS A 76 5.20 2.16 1.23
CA CYS A 76 4.05 2.92 1.72
C CYS A 76 4.16 4.39 1.32
N GLU A 77 3.06 4.99 0.92
CA GLU A 77 2.99 6.42 0.57
C GLU A 77 3.15 7.32 1.80
N VAL A 78 2.65 6.87 2.95
CA VAL A 78 2.90 7.46 4.27
C VAL A 78 3.57 6.42 5.16
N GLN A 79 4.23 6.84 6.24
CA GLN A 79 4.76 5.87 7.21
C GLN A 79 3.66 4.88 7.60
N CYS A 80 3.97 3.61 7.57
CA CYS A 80 3.02 2.54 7.84
C CYS A 80 3.60 1.52 8.81
N ALA A 81 2.72 0.72 9.42
CA ALA A 81 3.08 -0.44 10.20
C ALA A 81 2.50 -1.70 9.55
N VAL A 82 3.26 -2.78 9.53
CA VAL A 82 2.88 -4.02 8.84
C VAL A 82 2.96 -5.23 9.76
N ARG A 83 2.11 -6.21 9.47
CA ARG A 83 2.05 -7.48 10.18
C ARG A 83 1.59 -8.58 9.23
N ALA A 84 2.21 -9.75 9.29
CA ALA A 84 1.96 -10.84 8.35
C ALA A 84 1.62 -12.18 9.04
N ASP A 85 1.01 -12.14 10.22
CA ASP A 85 0.65 -13.33 11.00
C ASP A 85 -0.85 -13.66 10.98
N GLY A 86 -1.61 -13.03 10.07
CA GLY A 86 -3.05 -13.21 9.96
C GLY A 86 -3.89 -12.34 10.89
N THR A 87 -3.27 -11.53 11.75
CA THR A 87 -3.96 -10.56 12.59
C THR A 87 -3.80 -9.14 12.06
N ALA A 88 -4.69 -8.23 12.48
CA ALA A 88 -4.66 -6.84 12.04
C ALA A 88 -3.42 -6.12 12.59
N ALA A 89 -2.74 -5.36 11.71
CA ALA A 89 -1.61 -4.51 12.10
C ALA A 89 -2.07 -3.41 13.05
N THR A 90 -1.18 -3.04 13.97
CA THR A 90 -1.33 -1.89 14.87
C THR A 90 -0.20 -0.90 14.61
N ILE A 91 -0.36 0.33 15.06
CA ILE A 91 0.65 1.39 14.88
C ILE A 91 1.98 1.10 15.59
N THR A 92 2.04 0.08 16.43
CA THR A 92 3.25 -0.36 17.15
C THR A 92 3.93 -1.56 16.51
N ASP A 93 3.39 -2.09 15.41
CA ASP A 93 4.02 -3.16 14.64
C ASP A 93 5.23 -2.64 13.84
N LEU A 94 5.79 -3.45 12.97
CA LEU A 94 6.99 -3.09 12.21
C LEU A 94 6.74 -1.86 11.33
N LEU A 95 7.44 -0.76 11.62
CA LEU A 95 7.30 0.51 10.91
C LEU A 95 8.12 0.53 9.63
N ILE A 96 7.52 1.03 8.57
CA ILE A 96 8.17 1.32 7.29
C ILE A 96 8.05 2.82 7.04
N PRO A 97 9.17 3.55 6.91
CA PRO A 97 9.13 4.97 6.56
C PRO A 97 8.47 5.21 5.21
N ALA A 98 7.87 6.38 5.03
CA ALA A 98 7.23 6.76 3.77
C ALA A 98 8.21 6.65 2.59
N TYR A 99 7.73 6.11 1.45
CA TYR A 99 8.48 5.93 0.20
C TYR A 99 9.79 5.14 0.34
N THR A 100 9.89 4.32 1.37
CA THR A 100 11.04 3.42 1.59
C THR A 100 10.63 2.00 1.21
N ALA A 101 11.46 1.33 0.42
CA ALA A 101 11.24 -0.07 0.06
C ALA A 101 11.79 -0.99 1.15
N GLU A 102 10.95 -1.89 1.64
CA GLU A 102 11.35 -2.96 2.56
C GLU A 102 10.99 -4.31 1.96
N TYR A 103 11.84 -5.30 2.18
CA TYR A 103 11.68 -6.65 1.66
C TYR A 103 11.44 -7.63 2.80
N PHE A 104 10.45 -8.50 2.61
CA PHE A 104 10.07 -9.52 3.60
C PHE A 104 9.94 -10.88 2.93
N GLY A 105 10.53 -11.91 3.52
CA GLY A 105 10.17 -13.28 3.21
C GLY A 105 8.76 -13.57 3.70
N VAL A 106 7.94 -14.22 2.88
CA VAL A 106 6.58 -14.57 3.22
C VAL A 106 6.25 -16.00 2.81
N LEU A 107 5.22 -16.58 3.41
CA LEU A 107 4.70 -17.88 3.01
C LEU A 107 3.62 -17.69 1.94
N PRO A 108 3.58 -18.59 0.92
CA PRO A 108 2.50 -18.58 -0.07
C PRO A 108 1.13 -18.69 0.60
N GLY A 109 0.14 -17.98 0.05
CA GLY A 109 -1.22 -18.00 0.55
C GLY A 109 -1.48 -17.18 1.81
N THR A 110 -0.46 -16.57 2.42
CA THR A 110 -0.62 -15.64 3.54
C THR A 110 -0.97 -14.23 3.07
N THR A 111 -1.31 -13.35 3.99
CA THR A 111 -1.69 -11.95 3.71
C THR A 111 -0.82 -11.00 4.52
N LEU A 112 -0.74 -9.75 4.05
CA LEU A 112 -0.12 -8.65 4.77
C LEU A 112 -1.20 -7.71 5.30
N SER A 113 -1.17 -7.42 6.58
CA SER A 113 -1.98 -6.35 7.17
C SER A 113 -1.15 -5.08 7.30
N VAL A 114 -1.72 -3.95 6.90
CA VAL A 114 -1.04 -2.64 6.87
C VAL A 114 -1.94 -1.59 7.50
N ILE A 115 -1.36 -0.72 8.29
CA ILE A 115 -2.02 0.46 8.85
C ILE A 115 -1.12 1.68 8.68
N ALA A 116 -1.69 2.83 8.36
CA ALA A 116 -0.95 4.09 8.40
C ALA A 116 -0.54 4.41 9.84
N ALA A 117 0.71 4.79 10.03
CA ALA A 117 1.31 5.08 11.35
C ALA A 117 2.10 6.41 11.28
N PRO A 118 1.40 7.51 10.97
CA PRO A 118 2.03 8.83 10.80
C PRO A 118 2.67 9.36 12.09
#